data_4494c68bbe84c1e6c94e17c2a5878c62
#
_entry.id   4494c68bbe84c1e6c94e17c2a5878c62
#
_cell.length_a   1.000
_cell.length_b   1.000
_cell.length_c   1.000
_cell.angle_alpha   90.00
_cell.angle_beta   90.00
_cell.angle_gamma   90.00
#
_symmetry.space_group_name_H-M   'P 1'
#
loop_
_entity.id
_entity.type
_entity.pdbx_description
1 polymer ?
#
loop_
_entity_poly.entity_id
_entity_poly.type
_entity_poly.pdbx_seq_one_letter_code
_entity_poly.pdbx_strand_id
1 'polypeptide(L)'
;WALDPCLGRVCKADKTVIQRKALNDDNNLPLVNRFDFYVLALTWSPEFCQRSRNASQQCAENKNLGFVVHGLWPQYYHGYPLYCSNETYLSQNNTSQALKQFPSEKLARYEWRKHGVCSGKTLSGYLEDISIARRLFKIPQALLYPKDDQIIKTQTLYEDFLKVNASLHSGMFSINCRNGALAEVRVCISKNLRHYQLCPQVLRNSCKMPNI
;
A
#
# COMPACT_ATOMS: atom_id res chain seq x y z
N TRP A 1 4.60 -14.24 -1.65
CA TRP A 1 5.60 -13.31 -1.16
C TRP A 1 6.95 -13.75 -1.66
N ALA A 2 7.44 -13.15 -2.71
CA ALA A 2 8.88 -12.99 -2.82
C ALA A 2 9.21 -11.81 -1.89
N LEU A 3 9.95 -12.06 -0.82
CA LEU A 3 10.73 -11.05 -0.12
C LEU A 3 11.41 -10.25 -1.21
N ASP A 4 11.24 -8.93 -1.22
CA ASP A 4 12.03 -8.09 -2.10
C ASP A 4 13.49 -8.25 -1.61
N PRO A 5 14.37 -9.00 -2.33
CA PRO A 5 15.73 -9.28 -1.86
C PRO A 5 16.61 -8.04 -1.91
N CYS A 6 16.02 -6.88 -2.14
CA CYS A 6 16.69 -5.64 -2.49
C CYS A 6 16.77 -4.61 -1.38
N LEU A 7 16.41 -4.94 -0.13
CA LEU A 7 16.68 -4.06 1.02
C LEU A 7 18.19 -4.09 1.33
N GLY A 8 18.96 -3.28 0.61
CA GLY A 8 20.37 -3.03 0.92
C GLY A 8 21.39 -3.36 -0.17
N ARG A 9 20.99 -3.85 -1.35
CA ARG A 9 21.87 -4.04 -2.52
C ARG A 9 21.23 -3.50 -3.78
N VAL A 10 22.04 -3.07 -4.73
CA VAL A 10 21.58 -2.70 -6.09
C VAL A 10 21.07 -3.97 -6.75
N CYS A 11 19.80 -4.27 -6.60
CA CYS A 11 19.19 -5.35 -7.36
C CYS A 11 18.97 -4.86 -8.79
N LYS A 12 19.63 -5.49 -9.72
CA LYS A 12 19.16 -5.47 -11.11
C LYS A 12 17.81 -6.16 -11.09
N ALA A 13 16.72 -5.38 -11.18
CA ALA A 13 15.40 -5.95 -11.40
C ALA A 13 15.52 -6.93 -12.55
N ASP A 14 15.06 -8.16 -12.35
CA ASP A 14 15.03 -9.13 -13.44
C ASP A 14 14.00 -8.65 -14.47
N LYS A 15 14.49 -7.88 -15.44
CA LYS A 15 13.71 -7.34 -16.54
C LYS A 15 13.05 -8.44 -17.38
N THR A 16 13.52 -9.68 -17.26
CA THR A 16 13.01 -10.82 -18.03
C THR A 16 11.63 -11.29 -17.57
N VAL A 17 11.31 -11.21 -16.27
CA VAL A 17 9.98 -11.59 -15.76
C VAL A 17 8.92 -10.56 -16.15
N ILE A 18 9.29 -9.28 -16.13
CA ILE A 18 8.41 -8.17 -16.52
C ILE A 18 8.16 -8.18 -18.03
N GLN A 19 9.18 -8.45 -18.84
CA GLN A 19 9.06 -8.55 -20.29
C GLN A 19 8.24 -9.77 -20.75
N ARG A 20 8.34 -10.93 -20.09
CA ARG A 20 7.58 -12.12 -20.52
C ARG A 20 6.07 -11.97 -20.35
N LYS A 21 5.59 -11.15 -19.40
CA LYS A 21 4.15 -10.87 -19.25
C LYS A 21 3.67 -9.74 -20.15
N ALA A 22 4.57 -8.83 -20.55
CA ALA A 22 4.28 -7.73 -21.48
C ALA A 22 4.31 -8.16 -22.95
N LEU A 23 4.99 -9.25 -23.29
CA LEU A 23 5.22 -9.68 -24.70
C LEU A 23 4.16 -10.65 -25.23
N ASN A 24 3.21 -11.10 -24.42
CA ASN A 24 2.15 -12.01 -24.88
C ASN A 24 0.80 -11.31 -25.16
N ASP A 25 0.75 -9.99 -25.17
CA ASP A 25 -0.42 -9.23 -25.59
C ASP A 25 -0.11 -8.59 -26.97
N ASP A 26 -0.77 -9.05 -28.01
CA ASP A 26 -0.62 -8.62 -29.41
C ASP A 26 -0.98 -7.14 -29.69
N ASN A 27 -1.15 -6.35 -28.64
CA ASN A 27 -1.36 -4.91 -28.72
C ASN A 27 -0.21 -4.17 -28.05
N ASN A 28 0.66 -3.60 -28.86
CA ASN A 28 1.80 -2.75 -28.54
C ASN A 28 1.41 -1.42 -27.84
N LEU A 29 0.38 -1.44 -26.97
CA LEU A 29 -0.10 -0.30 -26.21
C LEU A 29 0.55 -0.31 -24.82
N PRO A 30 0.95 0.85 -24.30
CA PRO A 30 1.57 0.93 -22.96
C PRO A 30 0.67 0.32 -21.89
N LEU A 31 1.25 -0.42 -20.94
CA LEU A 31 0.56 -1.06 -19.80
C LEU A 31 -0.09 -0.04 -18.85
N VAL A 32 0.06 1.23 -19.16
CA VAL A 32 -0.50 2.37 -18.43
C VAL A 32 -2.03 2.32 -18.45
N ASN A 33 -2.64 2.51 -17.29
CA ASN A 33 -4.10 2.44 -17.08
C ASN A 33 -4.76 1.07 -17.37
N ARG A 34 -3.98 0.02 -17.58
CA ARG A 34 -4.47 -1.35 -17.71
C ARG A 34 -4.37 -2.04 -16.37
N PHE A 35 -5.41 -1.94 -15.57
CA PHE A 35 -5.54 -2.62 -14.28
C PHE A 35 -7.02 -2.71 -13.91
N ASP A 36 -7.37 -3.60 -12.99
CA ASP A 36 -8.76 -3.89 -12.64
C ASP A 36 -9.21 -3.13 -11.39
N PHE A 37 -8.34 -2.99 -10.40
CA PHE A 37 -8.65 -2.35 -9.11
C PHE A 37 -7.40 -1.80 -8.43
N TYR A 38 -7.59 -1.08 -7.34
CA TYR A 38 -6.52 -0.61 -6.47
C TYR A 38 -6.43 -1.41 -5.18
N VAL A 39 -5.21 -1.55 -4.67
CA VAL A 39 -4.94 -1.90 -3.28
C VAL A 39 -4.40 -0.67 -2.56
N LEU A 40 -5.14 -0.16 -1.58
CA LEU A 40 -4.60 0.80 -0.61
C LEU A 40 -3.85 0.01 0.46
N ALA A 41 -2.55 0.24 0.58
CA ALA A 41 -1.71 -0.33 1.61
C ALA A 41 -1.38 0.71 2.68
N LEU A 42 -1.61 0.35 3.95
CA LEU A 42 -1.38 1.20 5.12
C LEU A 42 -0.42 0.49 6.08
N THR A 43 0.79 1.02 6.23
CA THR A 43 1.79 0.48 7.17
C THR A 43 1.49 0.91 8.59
N TRP A 44 1.60 -0.03 9.54
CA TRP A 44 1.54 0.25 10.98
C TRP A 44 2.90 0.78 11.45
N SER A 45 2.93 2.06 11.82
CA SER A 45 4.18 2.75 12.15
C SER A 45 4.90 2.19 13.37
N PRO A 46 4.25 1.78 14.47
CA PRO A 46 4.96 1.23 15.62
C PRO A 46 5.84 0.03 15.26
N GLU A 47 5.31 -1.00 14.59
CA GLU A 47 6.12 -2.16 14.14
C GLU A 47 7.24 -1.74 13.18
N PHE A 48 6.90 -0.89 12.22
CA PHE A 48 7.88 -0.40 11.26
C PHE A 48 9.04 0.30 11.95
N CYS A 49 8.79 1.15 12.95
CA CYS A 49 9.81 1.92 13.64
C CYS A 49 10.66 1.09 14.62
N GLN A 50 10.08 0.07 15.26
CA GLN A 50 10.86 -0.89 16.05
C GLN A 50 11.91 -1.61 15.21
N ARG A 51 11.57 -1.95 13.96
CA ARG A 51 12.44 -2.68 13.05
C ARG A 51 13.45 -1.78 12.32
N SER A 52 13.05 -0.57 11.99
CA SER A 52 13.81 0.35 11.12
C SER A 52 14.49 1.43 11.97
N ARG A 53 15.56 1.06 12.68
CA ARG A 53 16.31 1.96 13.60
C ARG A 53 16.77 3.29 13.00
N ASN A 54 16.82 3.41 11.66
CA ASN A 54 17.24 4.61 10.93
C ASN A 54 16.12 5.19 10.04
N ALA A 55 14.89 4.81 10.25
CA ALA A 55 13.78 5.33 9.45
C ALA A 55 13.36 6.69 9.97
N SER A 56 14.02 7.62 9.44
CA SER A 56 13.94 9.06 9.40
C SER A 56 12.66 9.77 9.88
N GLN A 57 11.81 10.21 8.98
CA GLN A 57 10.71 11.14 9.27
C GLN A 57 9.48 10.49 9.89
N GLN A 58 9.20 9.23 9.59
CA GLN A 58 8.06 8.48 10.11
C GLN A 58 8.24 8.13 11.59
N CYS A 59 9.47 7.88 12.01
CA CYS A 59 9.82 7.36 13.33
C CYS A 59 10.45 8.43 14.25
N ALA A 60 10.30 9.71 13.93
CA ALA A 60 10.77 10.79 14.78
C ALA A 60 10.02 10.79 16.13
N GLU A 61 10.76 11.03 17.22
CA GLU A 61 10.31 10.87 18.61
C GLU A 61 8.98 11.52 18.99
N ASN A 62 8.53 12.53 18.26
CA ASN A 62 7.30 13.26 18.59
C ASN A 62 6.12 12.95 17.65
N LYS A 63 6.22 11.94 16.77
CA LYS A 63 5.18 11.75 15.76
C LYS A 63 4.08 10.76 16.13
N ASN A 64 4.32 9.83 17.02
CA ASN A 64 3.35 8.81 17.47
C ASN A 64 2.30 8.40 16.42
N LEU A 65 2.78 8.06 15.22
CA LEU A 65 1.93 7.76 14.07
C LEU A 65 1.37 6.33 14.18
N GLY A 66 0.08 6.19 13.94
CA GLY A 66 -0.56 4.90 13.72
C GLY A 66 -0.34 4.40 12.30
N PHE A 67 -1.40 4.25 11.53
CA PHE A 67 -1.32 3.88 10.12
C PHE A 67 -0.91 5.05 9.23
N VAL A 68 0.08 4.81 8.38
CA VAL A 68 0.50 5.73 7.31
C VAL A 68 0.34 5.07 5.95
N VAL A 69 0.18 5.87 4.92
CA VAL A 69 0.10 5.37 3.54
C VAL A 69 1.44 4.76 3.15
N HIS A 70 1.40 3.46 2.78
CA HIS A 70 2.50 2.82 2.08
C HIS A 70 2.37 3.10 0.58
N GLY A 71 1.20 2.83 -0.01
CA GLY A 71 0.94 3.09 -1.41
C GLY A 71 -0.51 2.83 -1.82
N LEU A 72 -0.82 3.21 -3.06
CA LEU A 72 -2.05 2.85 -3.76
C LEU A 72 -1.65 2.11 -5.04
N TRP A 73 -1.86 0.80 -5.07
CA TRP A 73 -1.28 -0.08 -6.07
C TRP A 73 -2.31 -0.55 -7.09
N PRO A 74 -2.17 -0.20 -8.37
CA PRO A 74 -2.94 -0.84 -9.44
C PRO A 74 -2.74 -2.36 -9.43
N GLN A 75 -3.81 -3.13 -9.57
CA GLN A 75 -3.82 -4.58 -9.54
C GLN A 75 -4.59 -5.16 -10.72
N TYR A 76 -4.20 -6.35 -11.17
CA TYR A 76 -5.06 -7.24 -11.95
C TYR A 76 -5.76 -8.22 -11.01
N TYR A 77 -6.79 -8.90 -11.50
CA TYR A 77 -7.36 -10.03 -10.76
C TYR A 77 -6.32 -11.14 -10.52
N HIS A 78 -5.30 -11.21 -11.38
CA HIS A 78 -4.14 -12.11 -11.24
C HIS A 78 -2.85 -11.34 -11.47
N GLY A 79 -2.14 -11.01 -10.38
CA GLY A 79 -0.90 -10.23 -10.41
C GLY A 79 -1.13 -8.72 -10.41
N TYR A 80 -0.12 -7.96 -10.81
CA TYR A 80 -0.13 -6.50 -10.78
C TYR A 80 0.88 -5.90 -11.75
N PRO A 81 0.62 -4.71 -12.32
CA PRO A 81 1.57 -3.99 -13.15
C PRO A 81 2.63 -3.29 -12.30
N LEU A 82 3.84 -3.18 -12.83
CA LEU A 82 4.95 -2.46 -12.21
C LEU A 82 5.74 -1.68 -13.27
N TYR A 83 6.24 -0.50 -12.88
CA TYR A 83 7.18 0.27 -13.70
C TYR A 83 6.67 0.54 -15.13
N CYS A 84 5.39 0.92 -15.26
CA CYS A 84 4.71 1.05 -16.56
C CYS A 84 5.20 2.23 -17.41
N SER A 85 5.95 3.15 -16.85
CA SER A 85 6.60 4.24 -17.58
C SER A 85 7.95 4.59 -16.95
N ASN A 86 8.79 5.35 -17.68
CA ASN A 86 10.08 5.83 -17.19
C ASN A 86 9.97 7.16 -16.43
N GLU A 87 8.77 7.62 -16.14
CA GLU A 87 8.56 8.86 -15.41
C GLU A 87 8.96 8.68 -13.95
N THR A 88 10.00 9.40 -13.53
CA THR A 88 10.56 9.30 -12.18
C THR A 88 10.59 10.64 -11.45
N TYR A 89 10.21 11.72 -12.14
CA TYR A 89 10.41 13.07 -11.63
C TYR A 89 9.31 13.53 -10.68
N LEU A 90 9.73 14.00 -9.51
CA LEU A 90 8.92 14.77 -8.56
C LEU A 90 9.42 16.22 -8.56
N SER A 91 8.63 17.15 -9.09
CA SER A 91 8.89 18.57 -8.92
C SER A 91 8.76 19.00 -7.44
N GLN A 92 9.27 20.17 -7.07
CA GLN A 92 9.11 20.69 -5.70
C GLN A 92 7.65 20.79 -5.28
N ASN A 93 6.76 21.26 -6.16
CA ASN A 93 5.33 21.33 -5.91
C ASN A 93 4.72 19.93 -5.65
N ASN A 94 5.13 18.95 -6.41
CA ASN A 94 4.67 17.58 -6.26
C ASN A 94 5.23 16.93 -4.98
N THR A 95 6.43 17.28 -4.55
CA THR A 95 7.00 16.82 -3.27
C THR A 95 6.15 17.29 -2.09
N SER A 96 5.74 18.55 -2.07
CA SER A 96 4.87 19.09 -1.00
C SER A 96 3.50 18.39 -0.96
N GLN A 97 2.91 18.09 -2.12
CA GLN A 97 1.67 17.31 -2.19
C GLN A 97 1.88 15.86 -1.73
N ALA A 98 2.98 15.24 -2.14
CA ALA A 98 3.31 13.87 -1.77
C ALA A 98 3.50 13.70 -0.26
N LEU A 99 4.14 14.66 0.41
CA LEU A 99 4.34 14.65 1.86
C LEU A 99 3.06 14.84 2.68
N LYS A 100 1.96 15.25 2.06
CA LYS A 100 0.62 15.22 2.69
C LYS A 100 0.04 13.80 2.76
N GLN A 101 0.49 12.90 1.91
CA GLN A 101 -0.01 11.52 1.81
C GLN A 101 1.00 10.52 2.37
N PHE A 102 2.27 10.69 2.08
CA PHE A 102 3.34 9.76 2.44
C PHE A 102 4.17 10.27 3.63
N PRO A 103 4.69 9.37 4.48
CA PRO A 103 5.53 9.76 5.62
C PRO A 103 6.91 10.27 5.22
N SER A 104 7.35 10.05 3.97
CA SER A 104 8.63 10.53 3.46
C SER A 104 8.64 10.69 1.95
N GLU A 105 9.46 11.62 1.47
CA GLU A 105 9.68 11.83 0.02
C GLU A 105 10.27 10.59 -0.66
N LYS A 106 11.20 9.90 0.00
CA LYS A 106 11.83 8.67 -0.51
C LYS A 106 10.78 7.60 -0.82
N LEU A 107 9.83 7.39 0.09
CA LEU A 107 8.73 6.46 -0.12
C LEU A 107 7.82 6.93 -1.26
N ALA A 108 7.44 8.20 -1.27
CA ALA A 108 6.58 8.75 -2.33
C ALA A 108 7.19 8.57 -3.72
N ARG A 109 8.49 8.84 -3.89
CA ARG A 109 9.23 8.61 -5.15
C ARG A 109 9.26 7.14 -5.54
N TYR A 110 9.49 6.26 -4.58
CA TYR A 110 9.53 4.82 -4.83
C TYR A 110 8.15 4.30 -5.28
N GLU A 111 7.09 4.67 -4.57
CA GLU A 111 5.72 4.24 -4.86
C GLU A 111 5.20 4.80 -6.19
N TRP A 112 5.49 6.07 -6.50
CA TRP A 112 5.17 6.64 -7.80
C TRP A 112 5.84 5.86 -8.92
N ARG A 113 7.16 5.72 -8.87
CA ARG A 113 7.94 5.03 -9.90
C ARG A 113 7.52 3.58 -10.11
N LYS A 114 7.20 2.88 -9.03
CA LYS A 114 6.90 1.44 -9.07
C LYS A 114 5.45 1.15 -9.44
N HIS A 115 4.52 1.89 -8.89
CA HIS A 115 3.10 1.63 -8.95
C HIS A 115 2.28 2.78 -9.57
N GLY A 116 2.53 4.00 -9.15
CA GLY A 116 1.75 5.16 -9.55
C GLY A 116 1.74 5.40 -11.06
N VAL A 117 2.88 5.23 -11.73
CA VAL A 117 3.02 5.33 -13.20
C VAL A 117 2.14 4.35 -13.97
N CYS A 118 1.63 3.29 -13.32
CA CYS A 118 0.72 2.33 -13.93
C CYS A 118 -0.74 2.77 -13.89
N SER A 119 -1.07 3.79 -13.10
CA SER A 119 -2.44 4.30 -12.95
C SER A 119 -2.97 5.01 -14.20
N GLY A 120 -2.08 5.48 -15.09
CA GLY A 120 -2.44 6.30 -16.25
C GLY A 120 -2.76 7.75 -15.89
N LYS A 121 -2.50 8.16 -14.67
CA LYS A 121 -2.69 9.52 -14.18
C LYS A 121 -1.38 10.28 -14.11
N THR A 122 -1.47 11.60 -14.05
CA THR A 122 -0.36 12.43 -13.62
C THR A 122 -0.05 12.15 -12.14
N LEU A 123 1.15 12.49 -11.68
CA LEU A 123 1.50 12.34 -10.27
C LEU A 123 0.49 13.06 -9.35
N SER A 124 0.07 14.29 -9.68
CA SER A 124 -0.94 15.01 -8.90
C SER A 124 -2.27 14.26 -8.83
N GLY A 125 -2.74 13.71 -9.96
CA GLY A 125 -3.96 12.91 -10.00
C GLY A 125 -3.84 11.59 -9.22
N TYR A 126 -2.66 10.95 -9.22
CA TYR A 126 -2.40 9.77 -8.40
C TYR A 126 -2.39 10.10 -6.89
N LEU A 127 -1.82 11.24 -6.50
CA LEU A 127 -1.84 11.70 -5.10
C LEU A 127 -3.25 12.05 -4.63
N GLU A 128 -4.09 12.58 -5.53
CA GLU A 128 -5.51 12.79 -5.26
C GLU A 128 -6.25 11.47 -5.07
N ASP A 129 -5.98 10.47 -5.91
CA ASP A 129 -6.55 9.12 -5.77
C ASP A 129 -6.18 8.49 -4.41
N ILE A 130 -4.93 8.64 -3.95
CA ILE A 130 -4.52 8.21 -2.60
C ILE A 130 -5.37 8.90 -1.54
N SER A 131 -5.57 10.21 -1.66
CA SER A 131 -6.38 10.98 -0.72
C SER A 131 -7.84 10.48 -0.70
N ILE A 132 -8.43 10.19 -1.86
CA ILE A 132 -9.79 9.63 -1.97
C ILE A 132 -9.85 8.25 -1.32
N ALA A 133 -8.94 7.34 -1.68
CA ALA A 133 -8.87 6.00 -1.12
C ALA A 133 -8.70 6.02 0.40
N ARG A 134 -7.85 6.93 0.92
CA ARG A 134 -7.59 7.08 2.36
C ARG A 134 -8.83 7.58 3.12
N ARG A 135 -9.64 8.46 2.51
CA ARG A 135 -10.91 8.92 3.11
C ARG A 135 -12.00 7.84 3.09
N LEU A 136 -12.01 6.98 2.08
CA LEU A 136 -12.96 5.89 1.98
C LEU A 136 -12.79 4.87 3.11
N PHE A 137 -11.54 4.56 3.50
CA PHE A 137 -11.23 3.55 4.50
C PHE A 137 -10.98 4.17 5.88
N LYS A 138 -11.88 3.88 6.82
CA LYS A 138 -11.81 4.38 8.20
C LYS A 138 -10.94 3.47 9.07
N ILE A 139 -10.11 4.07 9.90
CA ILE A 139 -9.30 3.38 10.90
C ILE A 139 -10.09 3.35 12.23
N PRO A 140 -10.17 2.20 12.93
CA PRO A 140 -10.73 2.12 14.27
C PRO A 140 -10.08 3.12 15.22
N GLN A 141 -10.87 3.74 16.10
CA GLN A 141 -10.41 4.80 16.99
C GLN A 141 -9.21 4.38 17.84
N ALA A 142 -9.18 3.15 18.32
CA ALA A 142 -8.10 2.61 19.14
C ALA A 142 -6.73 2.56 18.41
N LEU A 143 -6.74 2.59 17.07
CA LEU A 143 -5.53 2.50 16.24
C LEU A 143 -5.12 3.86 15.64
N LEU A 144 -5.82 4.94 15.95
CA LEU A 144 -5.46 6.27 15.43
C LEU A 144 -4.21 6.82 16.13
N TYR A 145 -4.10 6.60 17.43
CA TYR A 145 -3.02 7.12 18.27
C TYR A 145 -2.51 6.01 19.19
N PRO A 146 -1.60 5.16 18.71
CA PRO A 146 -1.06 4.09 19.53
C PRO A 146 -0.26 4.69 20.72
N LYS A 147 -0.61 4.25 21.94
CA LYS A 147 0.06 4.73 23.16
C LYS A 147 1.04 3.71 23.71
N ASP A 148 0.62 2.47 23.83
CA ASP A 148 1.35 1.39 24.45
C ASP A 148 1.30 0.13 23.60
N ASP A 149 2.22 -0.79 23.82
CA ASP A 149 2.18 -2.12 23.23
C ASP A 149 0.96 -2.88 23.78
N GLN A 150 0.17 -3.44 22.89
CA GLN A 150 -1.03 -4.20 23.23
C GLN A 150 -1.04 -5.52 22.47
N ILE A 151 -1.51 -6.56 23.13
CA ILE A 151 -1.80 -7.84 22.46
C ILE A 151 -3.29 -7.87 22.11
N ILE A 152 -3.58 -7.89 20.82
CA ILE A 152 -4.95 -7.89 20.30
C ILE A 152 -5.21 -9.21 19.57
N LYS A 153 -6.39 -9.81 19.80
CA LYS A 153 -6.82 -10.95 18.98
C LYS A 153 -7.00 -10.49 17.54
N THR A 154 -6.39 -11.20 16.60
CA THR A 154 -6.48 -10.87 15.18
C THR A 154 -7.93 -10.80 14.69
N GLN A 155 -8.80 -11.68 15.21
CA GLN A 155 -10.23 -11.68 14.92
C GLN A 155 -10.92 -10.39 15.40
N THR A 156 -10.62 -9.92 16.61
CA THR A 156 -11.16 -8.66 17.15
C THR A 156 -10.75 -7.48 16.27
N LEU A 157 -9.49 -7.46 15.81
CA LEU A 157 -9.01 -6.41 14.92
C LEU A 157 -9.75 -6.41 13.58
N TYR A 158 -10.06 -7.59 13.01
CA TYR A 158 -10.91 -7.70 11.82
C TYR A 158 -12.31 -7.12 12.06
N GLU A 159 -12.94 -7.49 13.16
CA GLU A 159 -14.26 -7.03 13.54
C GLU A 159 -14.32 -5.50 13.74
N ASP A 160 -13.30 -4.92 14.37
CA ASP A 160 -13.20 -3.48 14.56
C ASP A 160 -13.14 -2.72 13.22
N PHE A 161 -12.39 -3.24 12.24
CA PHE A 161 -12.37 -2.63 10.89
C PHE A 161 -13.72 -2.76 10.19
N LEU A 162 -14.39 -3.91 10.28
CA LEU A 162 -15.71 -4.10 9.68
C LEU A 162 -16.75 -3.18 10.33
N LYS A 163 -16.71 -3.01 11.65
CA LYS A 163 -17.63 -2.15 12.41
C LYS A 163 -17.59 -0.69 11.96
N VAL A 164 -16.42 -0.15 11.67
CA VAL A 164 -16.28 1.26 11.27
C VAL A 164 -16.41 1.49 9.77
N ASN A 165 -16.46 0.42 8.96
CA ASN A 165 -16.54 0.45 7.51
C ASN A 165 -17.74 -0.39 7.03
N ALA A 166 -18.95 0.14 7.09
CA ALA A 166 -20.21 -0.60 6.90
C ALA A 166 -20.31 -1.38 5.56
N SER A 167 -19.67 -0.94 4.49
CA SER A 167 -19.67 -1.62 3.18
C SER A 167 -18.44 -2.53 2.96
N LEU A 168 -17.58 -2.67 3.97
CA LEU A 168 -16.42 -3.54 3.92
C LEU A 168 -16.80 -4.97 4.33
N HIS A 169 -16.30 -5.97 3.60
CA HIS A 169 -16.48 -7.39 3.92
C HIS A 169 -15.14 -8.11 4.02
N SER A 170 -15.11 -9.26 4.66
CA SER A 170 -13.89 -10.04 4.94
C SER A 170 -13.07 -10.40 3.69
N GLY A 171 -13.70 -10.49 2.53
CA GLY A 171 -13.01 -10.76 1.24
C GLY A 171 -12.38 -9.53 0.57
N MET A 172 -12.46 -8.34 1.17
CA MET A 172 -12.09 -7.06 0.55
C MET A 172 -10.86 -6.41 1.19
N PHE A 173 -10.33 -6.96 2.28
CA PHE A 173 -9.15 -6.45 2.95
C PHE A 173 -8.37 -7.54 3.66
N SER A 174 -7.09 -7.29 3.93
CA SER A 174 -6.23 -8.18 4.70
C SER A 174 -5.52 -7.42 5.82
N ILE A 175 -5.36 -8.07 6.95
CA ILE A 175 -4.47 -7.67 8.04
C ILE A 175 -3.21 -8.49 7.91
N ASN A 176 -2.09 -7.86 7.75
CA ASN A 176 -0.80 -8.50 7.56
C ASN A 176 0.03 -8.32 8.83
N CYS A 177 0.62 -9.42 9.30
CA CYS A 177 1.51 -9.40 10.46
C CYS A 177 2.94 -9.76 10.07
N ARG A 178 3.88 -9.33 10.89
CA ARG A 178 5.30 -9.64 10.77
C ARG A 178 5.88 -9.86 12.17
N ASN A 179 6.62 -10.94 12.36
CA ASN A 179 7.26 -11.28 13.64
C ASN A 179 6.31 -11.20 14.85
N GLY A 180 5.05 -11.56 14.65
CA GLY A 180 4.07 -11.54 15.73
C GLY A 180 3.37 -10.21 15.96
N ALA A 181 3.65 -9.17 15.20
CA ALA A 181 3.05 -7.85 15.33
C ALA A 181 2.26 -7.43 14.09
N LEU A 182 1.30 -6.54 14.28
CA LEU A 182 0.58 -5.87 13.19
C LEU A 182 1.57 -5.08 12.33
N ALA A 183 1.63 -5.37 11.04
CA ALA A 183 2.56 -4.70 10.13
C ALA A 183 1.87 -3.80 9.11
N GLU A 184 0.76 -4.27 8.53
CA GLU A 184 0.12 -3.56 7.43
C GLU A 184 -1.34 -3.99 7.28
N VAL A 185 -2.20 -3.08 6.84
CA VAL A 185 -3.55 -3.39 6.35
C VAL A 185 -3.62 -3.06 4.87
N ARG A 186 -4.19 -3.95 4.07
CA ARG A 186 -4.43 -3.78 2.64
C ARG A 186 -5.91 -3.84 2.34
N VAL A 187 -6.40 -2.85 1.62
CA VAL A 187 -7.82 -2.73 1.28
C VAL A 187 -7.96 -2.66 -0.24
N CYS A 188 -8.86 -3.46 -0.77
CA CYS A 188 -9.15 -3.50 -2.19
C CYS A 188 -10.29 -2.55 -2.52
N ILE A 189 -10.02 -1.65 -3.45
CA ILE A 189 -10.92 -0.56 -3.83
C ILE A 189 -11.10 -0.60 -5.34
N SER A 190 -12.32 -0.41 -5.80
CA SER A 190 -12.63 -0.34 -7.23
C SER A 190 -11.77 0.69 -7.95
N LYS A 191 -11.51 0.48 -9.24
CA LYS A 191 -10.69 1.37 -10.07
C LYS A 191 -11.16 2.83 -10.06
N ASN A 192 -12.47 3.06 -9.91
CA ASN A 192 -13.07 4.40 -9.80
C ASN A 192 -13.09 4.96 -8.37
N LEU A 193 -12.51 4.25 -7.38
CA LEU A 193 -12.39 4.64 -5.98
C LEU A 193 -13.72 4.89 -5.25
N ARG A 194 -14.82 4.28 -5.71
CA ARG A 194 -16.16 4.52 -5.13
C ARG A 194 -16.62 3.47 -4.13
N HIS A 195 -16.08 2.26 -4.21
CA HIS A 195 -16.50 1.15 -3.34
C HIS A 195 -15.35 0.16 -3.10
N TYR A 196 -15.48 -0.64 -2.06
CA TYR A 196 -14.58 -1.78 -1.84
C TYR A 196 -14.91 -2.92 -2.80
N GLN A 197 -13.96 -3.81 -3.04
CA GLN A 197 -14.19 -4.98 -3.88
C GLN A 197 -13.45 -6.22 -3.39
N LEU A 198 -13.93 -7.39 -3.82
CA LEU A 198 -13.30 -8.66 -3.51
C LEU A 198 -11.92 -8.78 -4.19
N CYS A 199 -10.94 -9.32 -3.44
CA CYS A 199 -9.57 -9.47 -3.92
C CYS A 199 -8.86 -10.70 -3.31
N PRO A 200 -9.27 -11.92 -3.65
CA PRO A 200 -8.78 -13.13 -3.00
C PRO A 200 -7.26 -13.29 -3.07
N GLN A 201 -6.59 -12.74 -4.10
CA GLN A 201 -5.13 -12.79 -4.18
C GLN A 201 -4.43 -11.99 -3.07
N VAL A 202 -5.03 -10.89 -2.62
CA VAL A 202 -4.47 -10.04 -1.54
C VAL A 202 -4.61 -10.73 -0.19
N LEU A 203 -5.70 -11.46 0.02
CA LEU A 203 -6.01 -12.14 1.27
C LEU A 203 -5.09 -13.35 1.56
N ARG A 204 -4.43 -13.92 0.55
CA ARG A 204 -3.49 -15.06 0.74
C ARG A 204 -2.40 -14.78 1.76
N ASN A 205 -2.08 -13.51 1.96
CA ASN A 205 -1.03 -13.04 2.87
C ASN A 205 -1.59 -12.49 4.20
N SER A 206 -2.87 -12.71 4.49
CA SER A 206 -3.45 -12.32 5.77
C SER A 206 -2.77 -13.00 6.93
N CYS A 207 -2.67 -12.30 8.04
CA CYS A 207 -2.14 -12.82 9.29
C CYS A 207 -2.90 -14.07 9.74
N LYS A 208 -2.16 -15.14 10.05
CA LYS A 208 -2.71 -16.41 10.55
C LYS A 208 -2.52 -16.60 12.05
N MET A 209 -1.90 -15.62 12.71
CA MET A 209 -1.67 -15.66 14.15
C MET A 209 -2.97 -15.30 14.89
N PRO A 210 -3.29 -16.00 15.99
CA PRO A 210 -4.49 -15.71 16.78
C PRO A 210 -4.40 -14.35 17.50
N ASN A 211 -3.22 -13.92 17.84
CA ASN A 211 -2.92 -12.66 18.52
C ASN A 211 -1.75 -11.94 17.84
N ILE A 212 -1.81 -10.65 17.82
CA ILE A 212 -0.75 -9.76 17.30
C ILE A 212 -0.64 -8.50 18.16
#